data_30138f77cfed4a056c49cb4826c2f825
#
_entry.id   30138f77cfed4a056c49cb4826c2f825
#
_cell.length_a   1.000
_cell.length_b   1.000
_cell.length_c   1.000
_cell.angle_alpha   90.00
_cell.angle_beta   90.00
_cell.angle_gamma   90.00
#
_symmetry.space_group_name_H-M   'P 1'
#
loop_
_entity.id
_entity.type
_entity.pdbx_description
1 polymer ?
#
loop_
_entity_poly.entity_id
_entity_poly.type
_entity_poly.pdbx_seq_one_letter_code
_entity_poly.pdbx_strand_id
1 'polypeptide(L)'
;QNKRIKSITLEDSRQPDKKTLIRVKAKQFIDCSYEGDLMAKAGVSYFVGREGNEEHDETLNGVQMSFWHQFPDGVDPYLKEGDPNSGLCWGIQPNTLKERGSGDKLVQAYNFRLCLTDNKENQRPFEKPENYDPAKYELLARAIRKIDLHIDNYLLFNWGMMPDNKYDVNNRGPLSTDMIGMNYEYPDGNYATRERIWQEHVD
;
A
#
# COMPACT_ATOMS: atom_id res chain seq x y z
N GLN A 1 32.45 20.65 -3.89
CA GLN A 1 33.06 19.39 -3.43
C GLN A 1 32.35 18.24 -4.13
N ASN A 2 33.13 17.35 -4.75
CA ASN A 2 32.62 16.20 -5.51
C ASN A 2 31.95 15.21 -4.54
N LYS A 3 30.61 15.29 -4.38
CA LYS A 3 29.81 14.40 -3.50
C LYS A 3 29.70 13.03 -4.18
N ARG A 4 30.65 12.15 -3.96
CA ARG A 4 30.64 10.79 -4.52
C ARG A 4 30.62 9.76 -3.40
N ILE A 5 29.68 8.81 -3.48
CA ILE A 5 29.66 7.65 -2.59
C ILE A 5 30.88 6.77 -2.87
N LYS A 6 31.69 6.51 -1.86
CA LYS A 6 32.91 5.65 -1.95
C LYS A 6 32.63 4.25 -1.45
N SER A 7 31.75 4.11 -0.50
CA SER A 7 31.34 2.84 0.07
C SER A 7 29.98 3.00 0.75
N ILE A 8 29.24 1.92 0.83
CA ILE A 8 28.04 1.79 1.65
C ILE A 8 28.27 0.73 2.71
N THR A 9 27.60 0.88 3.84
CA THR A 9 27.59 -0.11 4.90
C THR A 9 26.18 -0.64 5.03
N LEU A 10 26.01 -1.94 4.90
CA LEU A 10 24.75 -2.65 5.01
C LEU A 10 24.64 -3.26 6.41
N GLU A 11 23.46 -3.26 6.94
CA GLU A 11 23.09 -3.94 8.19
C GLU A 11 21.94 -4.91 7.94
N ASP A 12 21.79 -5.94 8.78
CA ASP A 12 20.64 -6.83 8.71
C ASP A 12 19.46 -6.17 9.41
N SER A 13 18.46 -5.71 8.64
CA SER A 13 17.27 -5.05 9.16
C SER A 13 16.41 -5.93 10.08
N ARG A 14 16.51 -7.25 9.95
CA ARG A 14 15.82 -8.23 10.81
C ARG A 14 16.49 -8.41 12.16
N GLN A 15 17.75 -8.02 12.28
CA GLN A 15 18.57 -8.16 13.47
C GLN A 15 19.48 -6.94 13.68
N PRO A 16 18.89 -5.73 13.80
CA PRO A 16 19.67 -4.48 13.83
C PRO A 16 20.62 -4.40 15.02
N ASP A 17 20.32 -5.12 16.10
CA ASP A 17 21.17 -5.15 17.33
C ASP A 17 22.45 -5.99 17.17
N LYS A 18 22.49 -6.91 16.20
CA LYS A 18 23.63 -7.81 16.02
C LYS A 18 24.84 -7.15 15.37
N LYS A 19 24.74 -5.90 14.92
CA LYS A 19 25.83 -5.12 14.29
C LYS A 19 26.64 -5.90 13.23
N THR A 20 25.98 -6.81 12.52
CA THR A 20 26.58 -7.47 11.36
C THR A 20 26.64 -6.47 10.22
N LEU A 21 27.81 -5.84 10.07
CA LEU A 21 27.99 -4.79 9.07
C LEU A 21 28.78 -5.35 7.88
N ILE A 22 28.20 -5.22 6.70
CA ILE A 22 28.88 -5.54 5.44
C ILE A 22 29.23 -4.23 4.75
N ARG A 23 30.51 -3.99 4.53
CA ARG A 23 30.99 -2.81 3.81
C ARG A 23 31.24 -3.14 2.34
N VAL A 24 30.50 -2.45 1.46
CA VAL A 24 30.61 -2.60 0.01
C VAL A 24 31.30 -1.37 -0.59
N LYS A 25 32.31 -1.60 -1.42
CA LYS A 25 33.00 -0.58 -2.23
C LYS A 25 32.70 -0.83 -3.70
N ALA A 26 32.32 0.18 -4.43
CA ALA A 26 32.04 0.09 -5.86
C ALA A 26 32.47 1.37 -6.59
N LYS A 27 32.57 1.28 -7.90
CA LYS A 27 32.79 2.46 -8.76
C LYS A 27 31.53 3.32 -8.88
N GLN A 28 30.36 2.69 -8.86
CA GLN A 28 29.05 3.32 -8.96
C GLN A 28 28.08 2.61 -8.04
N PHE A 29 27.10 3.34 -7.53
CA PHE A 29 25.98 2.84 -6.75
C PHE A 29 24.68 3.29 -7.41
N ILE A 30 23.72 2.38 -7.52
CA ILE A 30 22.40 2.63 -8.08
C ILE A 30 21.40 2.19 -7.01
N ASP A 31 20.53 3.11 -6.60
CA ASP A 31 19.43 2.81 -5.70
C ASP A 31 18.19 2.47 -6.54
N CYS A 32 17.76 1.22 -6.45
CA CYS A 32 16.56 0.70 -7.09
C CYS A 32 15.54 0.20 -6.06
N SER A 33 15.68 0.64 -4.80
CA SER A 33 14.69 0.33 -3.77
C SER A 33 13.43 1.19 -3.95
N TYR A 34 12.34 0.77 -3.34
CA TYR A 34 11.08 1.53 -3.36
C TYR A 34 11.19 2.81 -2.51
N GLU A 35 11.84 2.72 -1.36
CA GLU A 35 11.91 3.79 -0.38
C GLU A 35 13.05 4.78 -0.63
N GLY A 36 14.05 4.40 -1.42
CA GLY A 36 15.18 5.27 -1.71
C GLY A 36 16.10 5.53 -0.49
N ASP A 37 16.24 4.57 0.42
CA ASP A 37 17.01 4.73 1.66
C ASP A 37 18.47 5.14 1.43
N LEU A 38 19.11 4.60 0.39
CA LEU A 38 20.47 4.98 0.03
C LEU A 38 20.53 6.43 -0.47
N MET A 39 19.56 6.83 -1.27
CA MET A 39 19.44 8.20 -1.77
C MET A 39 19.29 9.18 -0.60
N ALA A 40 18.40 8.90 0.34
CA ALA A 40 18.18 9.72 1.53
C ALA A 40 19.45 9.81 2.40
N LYS A 41 20.10 8.67 2.68
CA LYS A 41 21.36 8.62 3.46
C LYS A 41 22.53 9.28 2.76
N ALA A 42 22.49 9.39 1.42
CA ALA A 42 23.49 10.12 0.65
C ALA A 42 23.29 11.65 0.71
N GLY A 43 22.21 12.12 1.31
CA GLY A 43 21.88 13.54 1.45
C GLY A 43 21.34 14.16 0.16
N VAL A 44 20.75 13.37 -0.71
CA VAL A 44 20.00 13.85 -1.86
C VAL A 44 18.65 14.37 -1.36
N SER A 45 18.19 15.52 -1.86
CA SER A 45 16.89 16.05 -1.53
C SER A 45 15.79 15.17 -2.13
N TYR A 46 14.76 14.92 -1.36
CA TYR A 46 13.60 14.12 -1.79
C TYR A 46 12.31 14.66 -1.13
N PHE A 47 11.19 14.18 -1.61
CA PHE A 47 9.87 14.49 -1.11
C PHE A 47 9.11 13.19 -0.84
N VAL A 48 8.32 13.14 0.23
CA VAL A 48 7.40 12.04 0.54
C VAL A 48 5.98 12.59 0.52
N GLY A 49 5.13 11.94 -0.27
CA GLY A 49 3.75 12.37 -0.49
C GLY A 49 3.48 12.71 -1.96
N ARG A 50 2.40 13.45 -2.20
CA ARG A 50 2.04 13.91 -3.54
C ARG A 50 2.50 15.33 -3.74
N GLU A 51 3.35 15.56 -4.72
CA GLU A 51 3.74 16.90 -5.14
C GLU A 51 2.58 17.59 -5.86
N GLY A 52 2.39 18.89 -5.60
CA GLY A 52 1.39 19.68 -6.32
C GLY A 52 1.81 19.97 -7.75
N ASN A 53 0.84 20.22 -8.63
CA ASN A 53 1.11 20.58 -10.03
C ASN A 53 2.06 21.77 -10.18
N GLU A 54 1.97 22.73 -9.27
CA GLU A 54 2.74 23.97 -9.28
C GLU A 54 4.21 23.82 -8.86
N GLU A 55 4.57 22.72 -8.20
CA GLU A 55 5.94 22.48 -7.74
C GLU A 55 6.95 22.40 -8.91
N HIS A 56 6.54 21.75 -10.01
CA HIS A 56 7.38 21.51 -11.17
C HIS A 56 6.67 21.85 -12.49
N ASP A 57 5.63 22.67 -12.46
CA ASP A 57 4.82 23.05 -13.63
C ASP A 57 4.24 21.84 -14.39
N GLU A 58 3.69 20.88 -13.63
CA GLU A 58 3.08 19.65 -14.13
C GLU A 58 1.54 19.72 -14.04
N THR A 59 0.83 18.75 -14.60
CA THR A 59 -0.64 18.79 -14.71
C THR A 59 -1.36 17.57 -14.17
N LEU A 60 -0.65 16.47 -13.91
CA LEU A 60 -1.24 15.16 -13.55
C LEU A 60 -0.78 14.61 -12.20
N ASN A 61 0.00 15.36 -11.46
CA ASN A 61 0.41 15.03 -10.10
C ASN A 61 -0.51 15.65 -9.04
N GLY A 62 -0.17 15.48 -7.78
CA GLY A 62 -1.00 15.92 -6.66
C GLY A 62 -2.28 15.09 -6.51
N VAL A 63 -3.30 15.69 -5.93
CA VAL A 63 -4.61 15.08 -5.76
C VAL A 63 -5.27 14.90 -7.13
N GLN A 64 -5.63 13.66 -7.47
CA GLN A 64 -6.36 13.33 -8.69
C GLN A 64 -7.61 12.54 -8.33
N MET A 65 -8.71 12.84 -9.03
CA MET A 65 -9.93 12.07 -8.92
C MET A 65 -9.99 11.03 -10.03
N SER A 66 -10.37 9.81 -9.66
CA SER A 66 -10.61 8.71 -10.59
C SER A 66 -11.96 8.08 -10.28
N PHE A 67 -12.67 7.62 -11.30
CA PHE A 67 -13.88 6.81 -11.14
C PHE A 67 -13.57 5.32 -10.96
N TRP A 68 -12.31 4.93 -11.08
CA TRP A 68 -11.86 3.57 -10.78
C TRP A 68 -11.70 3.37 -9.28
N HIS A 69 -11.91 2.16 -8.80
CA HIS A 69 -11.72 1.76 -7.40
C HIS A 69 -12.61 2.50 -6.39
N GLN A 70 -13.74 3.03 -6.85
CA GLN A 70 -14.71 3.70 -5.99
C GLN A 70 -15.71 2.70 -5.41
N PHE A 71 -16.20 2.97 -4.21
CA PHE A 71 -17.37 2.27 -3.69
C PHE A 71 -18.61 2.60 -4.50
N PRO A 72 -19.57 1.66 -4.61
CA PRO A 72 -20.89 1.96 -5.16
C PRO A 72 -21.57 3.09 -4.40
N ASP A 73 -22.37 3.88 -5.11
CA ASP A 73 -23.13 4.94 -4.49
C ASP A 73 -24.04 4.41 -3.37
N GLY A 74 -24.05 5.11 -2.25
CA GLY A 74 -24.88 4.80 -1.09
C GLY A 74 -24.34 3.68 -0.20
N VAL A 75 -23.06 3.31 -0.32
CA VAL A 75 -22.36 2.54 0.73
C VAL A 75 -22.06 3.50 1.88
N ASP A 76 -22.66 3.21 3.03
CA ASP A 76 -22.52 4.05 4.21
C ASP A 76 -21.17 3.84 4.90
N PRO A 77 -20.41 4.92 5.21
CA PRO A 77 -19.07 4.80 5.78
C PRO A 77 -19.04 4.69 7.31
N TYR A 78 -20.16 4.87 7.99
CA TYR A 78 -20.20 4.98 9.45
C TYR A 78 -20.30 3.59 10.12
N LEU A 79 -19.77 3.44 11.34
CA LEU A 79 -19.87 2.20 12.12
C LEU A 79 -21.32 1.75 12.27
N LYS A 80 -22.20 2.70 12.53
CA LYS A 80 -23.65 2.48 12.56
C LYS A 80 -24.27 3.19 11.38
N GLU A 81 -24.87 2.42 10.48
CA GLU A 81 -25.45 2.98 9.25
C GLU A 81 -26.41 4.15 9.54
N GLY A 82 -26.21 5.26 8.84
CA GLY A 82 -26.99 6.48 8.98
C GLY A 82 -26.62 7.37 10.18
N ASP A 83 -25.65 6.99 11.01
CA ASP A 83 -25.26 7.76 12.19
C ASP A 83 -23.82 8.29 12.09
N PRO A 84 -23.61 9.55 11.63
CA PRO A 84 -22.27 10.14 11.54
C PRO A 84 -21.53 10.24 12.88
N ASN A 85 -22.24 10.22 14.01
CA ASN A 85 -21.62 10.29 15.33
C ASN A 85 -21.07 8.93 15.81
N SER A 86 -21.38 7.85 15.12
CA SER A 86 -20.92 6.52 15.49
C SER A 86 -19.44 6.25 15.17
N GLY A 87 -18.79 7.13 14.41
CA GLY A 87 -17.44 6.94 13.91
C GLY A 87 -17.41 6.29 12.53
N LEU A 88 -16.21 6.15 11.96
CA LEU A 88 -16.00 5.60 10.61
C LEU A 88 -15.66 4.11 10.65
N CYS A 89 -16.12 3.37 9.68
CA CYS A 89 -15.69 1.99 9.46
C CYS A 89 -14.17 1.92 9.21
N TRP A 90 -13.60 0.76 9.49
CA TRP A 90 -12.19 0.50 9.25
C TRP A 90 -11.81 0.79 7.79
N GLY A 91 -10.66 1.41 7.57
CA GLY A 91 -10.14 1.77 6.25
C GLY A 91 -10.65 3.11 5.70
N ILE A 92 -11.68 3.70 6.28
CA ILE A 92 -12.13 5.04 5.88
C ILE A 92 -11.21 6.10 6.48
N GLN A 93 -10.67 6.95 5.61
CA GLN A 93 -9.84 8.07 6.04
C GLN A 93 -10.72 9.25 6.45
N PRO A 94 -10.43 9.88 7.60
CA PRO A 94 -11.19 11.04 8.07
C PRO A 94 -10.90 12.32 7.26
N ASN A 95 -9.93 12.26 6.36
CA ASN A 95 -9.45 13.41 5.63
C ASN A 95 -10.37 13.77 4.47
N THR A 96 -10.60 15.06 4.29
CA THR A 96 -11.24 15.57 3.07
C THR A 96 -10.20 15.66 1.95
N LEU A 97 -10.57 15.22 0.76
CA LEU A 97 -9.73 15.42 -0.42
C LEU A 97 -9.57 16.92 -0.69
N LYS A 98 -8.34 17.31 -0.96
CA LYS A 98 -8.03 18.67 -1.42
C LYS A 98 -8.46 18.86 -2.88
N GLU A 99 -8.33 20.08 -3.37
CA GLU A 99 -8.57 20.41 -4.77
C GLU A 99 -7.64 19.60 -5.69
N ARG A 100 -8.12 19.33 -6.89
CA ARG A 100 -7.36 18.61 -7.91
C ARG A 100 -6.02 19.33 -8.19
N GLY A 101 -4.95 18.55 -8.24
CA GLY A 101 -3.59 19.06 -8.47
C GLY A 101 -2.89 19.58 -7.23
N SER A 102 -3.56 19.68 -6.07
CA SER A 102 -2.91 20.11 -4.82
C SER A 102 -1.95 19.04 -4.30
N GLY A 103 -0.84 19.48 -3.72
CA GLY A 103 0.09 18.62 -3.00
C GLY A 103 -0.39 18.25 -1.59
N ASP A 104 0.04 17.10 -1.10
CA ASP A 104 -0.14 16.69 0.29
C ASP A 104 0.93 15.67 0.73
N LYS A 105 0.79 15.15 1.94
CA LYS A 105 1.72 14.17 2.53
C LYS A 105 1.21 12.73 2.43
N LEU A 106 0.13 12.48 1.70
CA LEU A 106 -0.42 11.15 1.56
C LEU A 106 0.39 10.35 0.54
N VAL A 107 0.58 9.07 0.84
CA VAL A 107 1.37 8.15 0.04
C VAL A 107 0.44 7.14 -0.62
N GLN A 108 0.79 6.70 -1.81
CA GLN A 108 0.08 5.61 -2.51
C GLN A 108 -0.02 4.37 -1.61
N ALA A 109 -1.16 3.70 -1.65
CA ALA A 109 -1.32 2.42 -0.98
C ALA A 109 -0.33 1.38 -1.54
N TYR A 110 0.25 0.58 -0.65
CA TYR A 110 1.09 -0.55 -1.03
C TYR A 110 0.22 -1.79 -1.18
N ASN A 111 0.56 -2.62 -2.15
CA ASN A 111 -0.19 -3.80 -2.53
C ASN A 111 0.61 -5.06 -2.24
N PHE A 112 -0.04 -6.02 -1.60
CA PHE A 112 0.45 -7.40 -1.52
C PHE A 112 -0.15 -8.23 -2.64
N ARG A 113 0.68 -8.54 -3.65
CA ARG A 113 0.29 -9.40 -4.77
C ARG A 113 0.13 -10.84 -4.27
N LEU A 114 -0.99 -11.47 -4.61
CA LEU A 114 -1.26 -12.85 -4.24
C LEU A 114 -0.98 -13.78 -5.43
N CYS A 115 -0.22 -14.82 -5.18
CA CYS A 115 0.01 -15.87 -6.16
C CYS A 115 -0.94 -17.02 -5.88
N LEU A 116 -1.98 -17.16 -6.70
CA LEU A 116 -2.97 -18.22 -6.59
C LEU A 116 -2.78 -19.29 -7.67
N THR A 117 -3.42 -20.45 -7.49
CA THR A 117 -3.46 -21.53 -8.47
C THR A 117 -4.77 -22.30 -8.40
N ASP A 118 -5.27 -22.76 -9.54
CA ASP A 118 -6.39 -23.69 -9.64
C ASP A 118 -5.93 -25.17 -9.66
N ASN A 119 -4.62 -25.41 -9.73
CA ASN A 119 -4.07 -26.76 -9.61
C ASN A 119 -4.13 -27.22 -8.15
N LYS A 120 -5.05 -28.13 -7.85
CA LYS A 120 -5.32 -28.64 -6.50
C LYS A 120 -4.10 -29.26 -5.81
N GLU A 121 -3.16 -29.83 -6.57
CA GLU A 121 -1.94 -30.42 -6.01
C GLU A 121 -0.97 -29.36 -5.46
N ASN A 122 -1.07 -28.13 -5.97
CA ASN A 122 -0.23 -27.02 -5.57
C ASN A 122 -0.94 -26.02 -4.65
N GLN A 123 -2.23 -26.22 -4.40
CA GLN A 123 -3.00 -25.32 -3.53
C GLN A 123 -2.57 -25.46 -2.08
N ARG A 124 -2.45 -24.32 -1.41
CA ARG A 124 -2.39 -24.23 0.03
C ARG A 124 -3.57 -23.36 0.47
N PRO A 125 -4.40 -23.83 1.42
CA PRO A 125 -5.50 -23.02 1.92
C PRO A 125 -4.95 -21.79 2.67
N PHE A 126 -5.69 -20.69 2.59
CA PHE A 126 -5.45 -19.56 3.49
C PHE A 126 -5.90 -19.93 4.88
N GLU A 127 -5.02 -19.73 5.84
CA GLU A 127 -5.36 -19.89 7.24
C GLU A 127 -5.92 -18.57 7.78
N LYS A 128 -6.92 -18.67 8.63
CA LYS A 128 -7.49 -17.50 9.31
C LYS A 128 -6.46 -16.99 10.32
N PRO A 129 -6.02 -15.72 10.27
CA PRO A 129 -5.09 -15.18 11.25
C PRO A 129 -5.69 -15.16 12.66
N GLU A 130 -4.84 -15.25 13.69
CA GLU A 130 -5.27 -15.26 15.09
C GLU A 130 -6.02 -14.00 15.49
N ASN A 131 -5.61 -12.86 14.93
CA ASN A 131 -6.18 -11.53 15.19
C ASN A 131 -7.22 -11.10 14.15
N TYR A 132 -7.82 -12.07 13.42
CA TYR A 132 -8.86 -11.78 12.45
C TYR A 132 -10.04 -11.05 13.07
N ASP A 133 -10.31 -9.85 12.57
CA ASP A 133 -11.45 -9.02 12.97
C ASP A 133 -12.42 -8.84 11.79
N PRO A 134 -13.62 -9.45 11.85
CA PRO A 134 -14.61 -9.30 10.79
C PRO A 134 -15.11 -7.85 10.60
N ALA A 135 -14.96 -6.98 11.60
CA ALA A 135 -15.35 -5.58 11.48
C ALA A 135 -14.51 -4.82 10.44
N LYS A 136 -13.28 -5.26 10.17
CA LYS A 136 -12.44 -4.71 9.09
C LYS A 136 -13.07 -4.89 7.69
N TYR A 137 -13.98 -5.83 7.53
CA TYR A 137 -14.62 -6.18 6.25
C TYR A 137 -16.07 -5.67 6.15
N GLU A 138 -16.54 -4.86 7.08
CA GLU A 138 -17.92 -4.34 7.08
C GLU A 138 -18.23 -3.53 5.80
N LEU A 139 -17.31 -2.68 5.35
CA LEU A 139 -17.48 -1.93 4.10
C LEU A 139 -17.59 -2.84 2.88
N LEU A 140 -16.80 -3.91 2.82
CA LEU A 140 -16.91 -4.90 1.75
C LEU A 140 -18.29 -5.58 1.79
N ALA A 141 -18.75 -5.98 2.96
CA ALA A 141 -20.07 -6.59 3.13
C ALA A 141 -21.19 -5.65 2.67
N ARG A 142 -21.10 -4.36 3.01
CA ARG A 142 -22.05 -3.33 2.53
C ARG A 142 -21.99 -3.15 1.02
N ALA A 143 -20.81 -3.08 0.44
CA ALA A 143 -20.63 -2.96 -1.01
C ALA A 143 -21.24 -4.16 -1.75
N ILE A 144 -20.98 -5.38 -1.28
CA ILE A 144 -21.52 -6.61 -1.87
C ILE A 144 -23.06 -6.61 -1.80
N ARG A 145 -23.66 -6.25 -0.64
CA ARG A 145 -25.12 -6.17 -0.50
C ARG A 145 -25.74 -5.12 -1.43
N LYS A 146 -25.00 -4.02 -1.69
CA LYS A 146 -25.51 -2.89 -2.48
C LYS A 146 -25.55 -3.16 -3.97
N ILE A 147 -24.63 -3.91 -4.51
CA ILE A 147 -24.46 -4.13 -5.94
C ILE A 147 -24.70 -5.58 -6.38
N ASP A 148 -25.21 -6.42 -5.47
CA ASP A 148 -25.44 -7.86 -5.74
C ASP A 148 -24.20 -8.55 -6.37
N LEU A 149 -23.04 -8.19 -5.86
CA LEU A 149 -21.76 -8.74 -6.33
C LEU A 149 -21.61 -10.19 -5.90
N HIS A 150 -21.52 -11.07 -6.86
CA HIS A 150 -20.91 -12.37 -6.63
C HIS A 150 -19.41 -12.18 -6.43
N ILE A 151 -18.85 -12.83 -5.42
CA ILE A 151 -17.45 -12.66 -4.97
C ILE A 151 -16.41 -13.03 -6.04
N ASP A 152 -16.78 -13.87 -6.99
CA ASP A 152 -15.99 -14.30 -8.14
C ASP A 152 -16.04 -13.31 -9.31
N ASN A 153 -16.71 -12.18 -9.13
CA ASN A 153 -16.77 -11.16 -10.15
C ASN A 153 -15.46 -10.35 -10.20
N TYR A 154 -14.97 -10.08 -11.39
CA TYR A 154 -13.79 -9.25 -11.71
C TYR A 154 -13.78 -7.84 -11.07
N LEU A 155 -14.79 -7.49 -10.30
CA LEU A 155 -14.92 -6.17 -9.67
C LEU A 155 -14.05 -5.99 -8.42
N LEU A 156 -13.58 -7.07 -7.80
CA LEU A 156 -12.73 -6.99 -6.61
C LEU A 156 -11.24 -7.17 -6.93
N PHE A 157 -10.94 -8.09 -7.85
CA PHE A 157 -9.55 -8.44 -8.16
C PHE A 157 -9.29 -8.48 -9.65
N ASN A 158 -8.08 -8.14 -10.01
CA ASN A 158 -7.54 -8.36 -11.35
C ASN A 158 -6.74 -9.67 -11.37
N TRP A 159 -7.26 -10.65 -12.11
CA TRP A 159 -6.67 -11.97 -12.23
C TRP A 159 -5.69 -12.00 -13.41
N GLY A 160 -4.41 -11.76 -13.13
CA GLY A 160 -3.34 -11.88 -14.12
C GLY A 160 -2.98 -13.34 -14.37
N MET A 161 -3.36 -13.89 -15.52
CA MET A 161 -2.98 -15.27 -15.89
C MET A 161 -1.47 -15.38 -16.11
N MET A 162 -0.87 -16.36 -15.46
CA MET A 162 0.55 -16.71 -15.55
C MET A 162 0.71 -18.15 -16.08
N PRO A 163 1.89 -18.54 -16.59
CA PRO A 163 2.14 -19.93 -16.95
C PRO A 163 1.91 -20.90 -15.77
N ASP A 164 1.65 -22.17 -16.09
CA ASP A 164 1.51 -23.27 -15.14
C ASP A 164 0.32 -23.10 -14.16
N ASN A 165 -0.82 -22.63 -14.68
CA ASN A 165 -2.06 -22.46 -13.91
C ASN A 165 -1.88 -21.62 -12.64
N LYS A 166 -1.11 -20.56 -12.77
CA LYS A 166 -0.92 -19.55 -11.71
C LYS A 166 -1.63 -18.27 -12.06
N TYR A 167 -2.00 -17.54 -11.03
CA TYR A 167 -2.65 -16.23 -11.14
C TYR A 167 -1.92 -15.24 -10.23
N ASP A 168 -1.50 -14.14 -10.83
CA ASP A 168 -0.99 -12.98 -10.12
C ASP A 168 -2.15 -12.04 -9.83
N VAL A 169 -2.63 -12.08 -8.60
CA VAL A 169 -3.82 -11.33 -8.20
C VAL A 169 -3.43 -9.95 -7.72
N ASN A 170 -4.07 -8.95 -8.30
CA ASN A 170 -3.91 -7.55 -7.98
C ASN A 170 -5.27 -6.94 -7.60
N ASN A 171 -5.28 -5.76 -7.01
CA ASN A 171 -6.49 -5.03 -6.71
C ASN A 171 -7.23 -4.57 -7.99
N ARG A 172 -8.52 -4.38 -7.87
CA ARG A 172 -9.35 -3.75 -8.89
C ARG A 172 -10.56 -3.01 -8.30
N GLY A 173 -11.06 -3.49 -7.20
CA GLY A 173 -12.25 -2.96 -6.54
C GLY A 173 -11.95 -1.87 -5.51
N PRO A 174 -12.99 -1.39 -4.85
CA PRO A 174 -12.87 -0.40 -3.77
C PRO A 174 -12.24 -0.96 -2.50
N LEU A 175 -12.31 -2.28 -2.31
CA LEU A 175 -11.66 -3.02 -1.23
C LEU A 175 -10.83 -4.15 -1.84
N SER A 176 -9.56 -4.22 -1.49
CA SER A 176 -8.61 -5.15 -2.11
C SER A 176 -7.43 -5.43 -1.17
N THR A 177 -6.35 -5.96 -1.71
CA THR A 177 -5.08 -6.14 -1.00
C THR A 177 -4.29 -4.83 -0.81
N ASP A 178 -4.80 -3.71 -1.29
CA ASP A 178 -4.26 -2.37 -0.97
C ASP A 178 -4.80 -1.90 0.37
N MET A 179 -3.94 -1.60 1.30
CA MET A 179 -4.33 -1.00 2.58
C MET A 179 -4.24 0.52 2.50
N ILE A 180 -5.27 1.14 1.90
CA ILE A 180 -5.30 2.58 1.67
C ILE A 180 -5.23 3.34 3.00
N GLY A 181 -4.27 4.26 3.09
CA GLY A 181 -4.08 5.10 4.27
C GLY A 181 -3.32 4.46 5.43
N MET A 182 -2.91 3.20 5.31
CA MET A 182 -2.24 2.48 6.40
C MET A 182 -0.70 2.55 6.33
N ASN A 183 -0.15 3.08 5.24
CA ASN A 183 1.29 3.07 4.96
C ASN A 183 1.95 4.46 4.88
N TYR A 184 1.27 5.51 5.33
CA TYR A 184 1.80 6.88 5.23
C TYR A 184 3.12 7.08 5.97
N GLU A 185 3.35 6.37 7.06
CA GLU A 185 4.58 6.41 7.83
C GLU A 185 5.70 5.50 7.29
N TYR A 186 5.40 4.65 6.27
CA TYR A 186 6.32 3.62 5.82
C TYR A 186 7.58 4.18 5.15
N PRO A 187 7.51 5.15 4.21
CA PRO A 187 8.69 5.61 3.46
C PRO A 187 9.81 6.14 4.37
N ASP A 188 9.48 6.99 5.35
CA ASP A 188 10.43 7.58 6.30
C ASP A 188 10.51 6.80 7.63
N GLY A 189 9.82 5.67 7.72
CA GLY A 189 9.74 4.86 8.91
C GLY A 189 11.07 4.17 9.27
N ASN A 190 11.31 4.02 10.57
CA ASN A 190 12.36 3.14 11.05
C ASN A 190 11.95 1.65 10.86
N TYR A 191 12.86 0.72 11.14
CA TYR A 191 12.58 -0.71 10.95
C TYR A 191 11.35 -1.20 11.71
N ALA A 192 11.15 -0.77 12.94
CA ALA A 192 9.99 -1.17 13.74
C ALA A 192 8.67 -0.65 13.17
N THR A 193 8.65 0.58 12.67
CA THR A 193 7.48 1.16 11.98
C THR A 193 7.16 0.41 10.70
N ARG A 194 8.16 0.15 9.88
CA ARG A 194 8.00 -0.59 8.61
C ARG A 194 7.55 -2.03 8.85
N GLU A 195 8.13 -2.71 9.84
CA GLU A 195 7.76 -4.07 10.23
C GLU A 195 6.30 -4.14 10.70
N ARG A 196 5.86 -3.22 11.56
CA ARG A 196 4.48 -3.14 12.00
C ARG A 196 3.52 -2.97 10.83
N ILE A 197 3.78 -2.02 9.93
CA ILE A 197 2.94 -1.77 8.76
C ILE A 197 2.92 -2.99 7.83
N TRP A 198 4.08 -3.61 7.62
CA TRP A 198 4.18 -4.82 6.81
C TRP A 198 3.36 -5.97 7.39
N GLN A 199 3.42 -6.18 8.71
CA GLN A 199 2.66 -7.22 9.40
C GLN A 199 1.14 -6.98 9.30
N GLU A 200 0.71 -5.72 9.44
CA GLU A 200 -0.70 -5.34 9.26
C GLU A 200 -1.25 -5.66 7.86
N HIS A 201 -0.38 -5.69 6.84
CA HIS A 201 -0.76 -6.10 5.48
C HIS A 201 -0.82 -7.63 5.31
N VAL A 202 -0.06 -8.37 6.10
CA VAL A 202 -0.01 -9.84 6.03
C VAL A 202 -1.18 -10.47 6.79
N ASP A 203 -1.59 -9.86 7.88
CA ASP A 203 -2.70 -10.29 8.73
C ASP A 203 -4.07 -9.96 8.12
#